data_9704e74b09f9c4a841073141dd7c2e1a
#
_entry.id   9704e74b09f9c4a841073141dd7c2e1a
#
_cell.length_a   1.000
_cell.length_b   1.000
_cell.length_c   1.000
_cell.angle_alpha   90.00
_cell.angle_beta   90.00
_cell.angle_gamma   90.00
#
_symmetry.space_group_name_H-M   'P 1'
#
loop_
_entity.id
_entity.type
_entity.pdbx_description
1 polymer ?
#
loop_
_entity_poly.entity_id
_entity_poly.type
_entity_poly.pdbx_seq_one_letter_code
_entity_poly.pdbx_strand_id
1 'polypeptide(L)'
;MYQMIRQLSRQANVSRLPVCLLSLAMLAPATAAAQSVSPTFTLTGDLQSLTDSWASWGRDPINSRFNPFATRIRRSNVNRLELKWAFAFPDGVTSASSQPAIVGDTLYVGGWNAKVYALDRETGAIKWTYNTADFTGSVEGGGTQLPIGTNAVRDAPAVSNGKVYFGDVIGNTYALDAETGAFQWARKIDAHFTARIVGSPIVFRNRVFIGLSSVESGFPIDPTYPCCTFRGKLVALDAATGAEAWHYYTVEGAQPTGFNSIGTPQFGPSGAAVWSTPAIDPLTNTIYFGTGQNYSNPSSTRSDSLIALDIRTGQERWAVQLKPNDTWNLSCNPENIGLPAGSGPNCPTSDPSDKDWDVQSPNIFVAVVNSRVRKLVGVGQKSGIYHALDAATGQIVWQRQLSAGGQGGLAGIQWGTSWDGERIYVSTHDAQPGTLYALNASNGRVLWSKPNPANGCDGKPGRPLCRLALPAATTTIPGVVFQGSWDGHLRAHDSRNGNILWQYDTYRAYTGTNGVTGQGGSINGAGAVVVGDTVYVNSGYSAFGPGTSLSGNVLLAFSLRGN
;
A
#
# COMPACT_ATOMS: atom_id res chain seq x y z
N MET A 1 -13.96 -9.27 16.61
CA MET A 1 -14.95 -8.43 15.91
C MET A 1 -15.86 -9.25 15.00
N TYR A 2 -15.36 -10.07 14.08
CA TYR A 2 -16.19 -10.91 13.19
C TYR A 2 -17.05 -11.95 13.93
N GLN A 3 -16.53 -12.61 14.94
CA GLN A 3 -17.32 -13.53 15.80
C GLN A 3 -18.35 -12.80 16.68
N MET A 4 -18.04 -11.59 17.13
CA MET A 4 -18.98 -10.73 17.84
C MET A 4 -20.16 -10.28 16.94
N ILE A 5 -19.90 -10.00 15.68
CA ILE A 5 -20.94 -9.67 14.69
C ILE A 5 -21.83 -10.90 14.39
N ARG A 6 -21.28 -12.12 14.34
CA ARG A 6 -22.07 -13.35 14.22
C ARG A 6 -22.95 -13.66 15.44
N GLN A 7 -22.49 -13.32 16.65
CA GLN A 7 -23.30 -13.46 17.86
C GLN A 7 -24.46 -12.44 17.90
N LEU A 8 -24.21 -11.21 17.49
CA LEU A 8 -25.27 -10.18 17.45
C LEU A 8 -26.33 -10.47 16.39
N SER A 9 -25.99 -11.08 15.26
CA SER A 9 -26.96 -11.45 14.22
C SER A 9 -27.84 -12.67 14.59
N ARG A 10 -27.46 -13.47 15.59
CA ARG A 10 -28.27 -14.60 16.09
C ARG A 10 -29.22 -14.23 17.24
N GLN A 11 -29.08 -13.04 17.84
CA GLN A 11 -29.94 -12.57 18.93
C GLN A 11 -31.03 -11.57 18.50
N ALA A 12 -31.11 -11.23 17.22
CA ALA A 12 -32.09 -10.28 16.69
C ALA A 12 -33.44 -10.91 16.28
N ASN A 13 -33.89 -11.91 17.02
CA ASN A 13 -35.25 -12.45 16.90
C ASN A 13 -35.92 -12.46 18.27
N VAL A 14 -36.28 -11.28 18.79
CA VAL A 14 -37.29 -11.16 19.87
C VAL A 14 -38.02 -9.81 19.74
N SER A 15 -39.26 -9.93 19.35
CA SER A 15 -40.48 -9.18 19.70
C SER A 15 -40.41 -7.68 20.08
N ARG A 16 -41.25 -6.95 19.41
CA ARG A 16 -41.73 -5.59 19.68
C ARG A 16 -42.29 -5.44 21.09
N LEU A 17 -41.91 -4.35 21.79
CA LEU A 17 -42.74 -3.71 22.83
C LEU A 17 -42.39 -2.20 22.91
N PRO A 18 -43.34 -1.34 23.41
CA PRO A 18 -43.39 0.07 23.04
C PRO A 18 -42.62 0.99 23.99
N VAL A 19 -42.27 2.14 23.43
CA VAL A 19 -41.61 3.27 24.12
C VAL A 19 -42.65 3.95 25.03
N CYS A 20 -42.38 4.03 26.33
CA CYS A 20 -43.05 4.94 27.26
C CYS A 20 -42.11 6.11 27.58
N LEU A 21 -42.56 7.30 27.22
CA LEU A 21 -41.98 8.59 27.63
C LEU A 21 -42.30 8.85 29.12
N LEU A 22 -41.28 9.12 29.92
CA LEU A 22 -41.47 9.80 31.22
C LEU A 22 -40.61 11.05 31.23
N SER A 23 -41.30 12.19 31.20
CA SER A 23 -40.77 13.52 31.45
C SER A 23 -40.68 13.76 32.98
N LEU A 24 -39.51 14.11 33.49
CA LEU A 24 -39.36 14.75 34.81
C LEU A 24 -38.64 16.07 34.64
N ALA A 25 -39.35 17.14 34.91
CA ALA A 25 -38.81 18.48 35.06
C ALA A 25 -38.31 18.65 36.51
N MET A 26 -37.09 19.14 36.69
CA MET A 26 -36.64 19.79 37.92
C MET A 26 -35.78 21.01 37.63
N LEU A 27 -36.08 22.04 38.42
CA LEU A 27 -35.60 23.40 38.36
C LEU A 27 -34.09 23.56 38.64
N ALA A 28 -33.51 24.56 38.00
CA ALA A 28 -32.12 25.05 38.14
C ALA A 28 -31.83 25.76 39.45
N PRO A 29 -30.51 25.94 39.78
CA PRO A 29 -30.03 27.33 39.80
C PRO A 29 -28.83 27.53 38.85
N ALA A 30 -28.75 28.78 38.37
CA ALA A 30 -27.73 29.29 37.46
C ALA A 30 -26.34 29.34 38.11
N THR A 31 -25.36 28.76 37.43
CA THR A 31 -23.94 29.10 37.58
C THR A 31 -23.24 29.00 36.23
N ALA A 32 -22.36 29.97 36.03
CA ALA A 32 -21.55 30.30 34.88
C ALA A 32 -21.30 29.24 33.81
N ALA A 33 -21.60 29.61 32.56
CA ALA A 33 -21.33 28.83 31.37
C ALA A 33 -19.83 28.62 31.12
N ALA A 34 -19.33 27.43 31.42
CA ALA A 34 -18.20 26.91 30.71
C ALA A 34 -18.78 26.31 29.40
N GLN A 35 -18.44 26.88 28.26
CA GLN A 35 -18.73 26.27 26.96
C GLN A 35 -17.98 24.92 26.86
N SER A 36 -18.65 23.86 27.23
CA SER A 36 -18.22 22.52 26.85
C SER A 36 -18.50 22.38 25.36
N VAL A 37 -17.47 22.57 24.54
CA VAL A 37 -17.45 22.06 23.17
C VAL A 37 -17.50 20.55 23.30
N SER A 38 -18.69 19.97 23.26
CA SER A 38 -18.84 18.54 23.03
C SER A 38 -18.26 18.26 21.64
N PRO A 39 -17.22 17.42 21.51
CA PRO A 39 -16.80 17.00 20.18
C PRO A 39 -17.97 16.21 19.59
N THR A 40 -18.63 16.77 18.61
CA THR A 40 -19.54 16.03 17.75
C THR A 40 -18.70 14.97 17.04
N PHE A 41 -18.75 13.73 17.51
CA PHE A 41 -18.17 12.58 16.83
C PHE A 41 -18.92 12.40 15.51
N THR A 42 -18.35 12.88 14.41
CA THR A 42 -18.80 12.52 13.08
C THR A 42 -18.27 11.11 12.78
N LEU A 43 -19.08 10.11 13.05
CA LEU A 43 -18.84 8.67 12.75
C LEU A 43 -18.77 8.36 11.24
N THR A 44 -18.80 9.34 10.35
CA THR A 44 -18.96 9.15 8.91
C THR A 44 -17.76 8.44 8.26
N GLY A 45 -16.52 8.70 8.68
CA GLY A 45 -15.33 8.03 8.13
C GLY A 45 -15.19 6.57 8.58
N ASP A 46 -15.60 6.26 9.81
CA ASP A 46 -15.51 4.90 10.37
C ASP A 46 -16.63 3.98 9.84
N LEU A 47 -17.76 4.55 9.36
CA LEU A 47 -18.88 3.78 8.81
C LEU A 47 -18.61 3.24 7.40
N GLN A 48 -17.73 3.85 6.62
CA GLN A 48 -17.37 3.35 5.29
C GLN A 48 -16.73 1.97 5.35
N SER A 49 -15.97 1.66 6.39
CA SER A 49 -15.41 0.33 6.61
C SER A 49 -16.48 -0.74 6.91
N LEU A 50 -17.68 -0.31 7.31
CA LEU A 50 -18.83 -1.19 7.59
C LEU A 50 -19.76 -1.37 6.39
N THR A 51 -19.44 -0.77 5.24
CA THR A 51 -20.22 -0.86 4.00
C THR A 51 -19.47 -1.64 2.94
N ASP A 52 -20.15 -1.97 1.85
CA ASP A 52 -19.54 -2.55 0.66
C ASP A 52 -18.82 -1.45 -0.13
N SER A 53 -17.64 -1.06 0.35
CA SER A 53 -16.77 -0.03 -0.19
C SER A 53 -15.30 -0.43 -0.04
N TRP A 54 -14.41 0.30 -0.73
CA TRP A 54 -12.97 0.16 -0.63
C TRP A 54 -12.31 1.54 -0.60
N ALA A 55 -12.39 2.23 0.53
CA ALA A 55 -12.08 3.65 0.64
C ALA A 55 -10.57 3.99 0.71
N SER A 56 -9.68 3.01 0.82
CA SER A 56 -8.23 3.18 0.93
C SER A 56 -7.48 1.92 0.50
N TRP A 57 -6.17 1.96 0.46
CA TRP A 57 -5.33 0.83 0.04
C TRP A 57 -5.66 -0.48 0.75
N GLY A 58 -5.78 -0.46 2.05
CA GLY A 58 -6.07 -1.63 2.88
C GLY A 58 -7.55 -1.98 3.01
N ARG A 59 -8.45 -1.18 2.42
CA ARG A 59 -9.89 -1.16 2.60
C ARG A 59 -10.33 -0.54 3.94
N ASP A 60 -9.71 -0.92 5.02
CA ASP A 60 -10.00 -0.52 6.40
C ASP A 60 -8.72 -0.08 7.12
N PRO A 61 -8.81 0.58 8.30
CA PRO A 61 -7.64 1.07 9.01
C PRO A 61 -6.63 -0.02 9.41
N ILE A 62 -7.06 -1.26 9.56
CA ILE A 62 -6.18 -2.37 9.95
C ILE A 62 -5.47 -3.03 8.77
N ASN A 63 -5.66 -2.52 7.56
CA ASN A 63 -5.14 -3.10 6.31
C ASN A 63 -5.51 -4.58 6.14
N SER A 64 -6.77 -4.94 6.44
CA SER A 64 -7.20 -6.34 6.32
C SER A 64 -7.18 -6.84 4.87
N ARG A 65 -7.35 -5.96 3.89
CA ARG A 65 -7.55 -6.27 2.47
C ARG A 65 -8.59 -7.37 2.25
N PHE A 66 -9.61 -7.35 3.10
CA PHE A 66 -10.74 -8.27 3.09
C PHE A 66 -12.05 -7.50 3.03
N ASN A 67 -12.87 -7.73 1.99
CA ASN A 67 -14.21 -7.19 1.92
C ASN A 67 -15.25 -8.25 2.30
N PRO A 68 -15.71 -8.31 3.56
CA PRO A 68 -16.72 -9.29 3.99
C PRO A 68 -18.11 -9.03 3.40
N PHE A 69 -18.34 -7.85 2.82
CA PHE A 69 -19.63 -7.44 2.24
C PHE A 69 -19.73 -7.77 0.75
N ALA A 70 -18.61 -8.06 0.06
CA ALA A 70 -18.60 -8.50 -1.32
C ALA A 70 -19.08 -9.96 -1.42
N THR A 71 -20.37 -10.18 -1.21
CA THR A 71 -20.99 -11.52 -1.14
C THR A 71 -21.65 -11.97 -2.43
N ARG A 72 -21.73 -11.10 -3.45
CA ARG A 72 -22.28 -11.45 -4.76
C ARG A 72 -21.33 -12.36 -5.54
N ILE A 73 -20.02 -12.08 -5.51
CA ILE A 73 -19.00 -12.95 -6.05
C ILE A 73 -18.72 -14.06 -5.02
N ARG A 74 -18.80 -15.30 -5.47
CA ARG A 74 -18.66 -16.50 -4.63
C ARG A 74 -17.81 -17.53 -5.35
N ARG A 75 -17.28 -18.51 -4.63
CA ARG A 75 -16.57 -19.65 -5.21
C ARG A 75 -17.33 -20.36 -6.32
N SER A 76 -18.67 -20.42 -6.20
CA SER A 76 -19.53 -21.12 -7.16
C SER A 76 -19.81 -20.35 -8.45
N ASN A 77 -19.49 -19.05 -8.50
CA ASN A 77 -19.81 -18.20 -9.65
C ASN A 77 -18.67 -17.29 -10.12
N VAL A 78 -17.53 -17.26 -9.41
CA VAL A 78 -16.39 -16.40 -9.77
C VAL A 78 -15.84 -16.75 -11.16
N ASN A 79 -16.01 -17.98 -11.62
CA ASN A 79 -15.63 -18.41 -12.97
C ASN A 79 -16.46 -17.75 -14.08
N ARG A 80 -17.49 -16.98 -13.73
CA ARG A 80 -18.35 -16.23 -14.64
C ARG A 80 -18.00 -14.75 -14.72
N LEU A 81 -16.87 -14.35 -14.13
CA LEU A 81 -16.37 -12.99 -14.26
C LEU A 81 -15.95 -12.73 -15.71
N GLU A 82 -16.48 -11.66 -16.28
CA GLU A 82 -16.17 -11.16 -17.62
C GLU A 82 -15.75 -9.69 -17.54
N LEU A 83 -15.00 -9.23 -18.53
CA LEU A 83 -14.62 -7.82 -18.64
C LEU A 83 -15.90 -6.97 -18.82
N LYS A 84 -16.12 -6.06 -17.89
CA LYS A 84 -17.25 -5.11 -17.92
C LYS A 84 -16.87 -3.86 -18.71
N TRP A 85 -15.74 -3.25 -18.34
CA TRP A 85 -15.17 -2.11 -19.03
C TRP A 85 -13.66 -2.01 -18.79
N ALA A 86 -13.01 -1.25 -19.64
CA ALA A 86 -11.62 -0.82 -19.50
C ALA A 86 -11.55 0.70 -19.54
N PHE A 87 -10.69 1.30 -18.73
CA PHE A 87 -10.30 2.70 -18.84
C PHE A 87 -8.81 2.75 -19.18
N ALA A 88 -8.43 3.44 -20.26
CA ALA A 88 -7.04 3.60 -20.65
C ALA A 88 -6.53 4.97 -20.23
N PHE A 89 -5.45 5.01 -19.45
CA PHE A 89 -4.81 6.27 -19.07
C PHE A 89 -4.22 6.94 -20.32
N PRO A 90 -4.63 8.19 -20.61
CA PRO A 90 -4.17 8.90 -21.81
C PRO A 90 -2.74 9.43 -21.67
N ASP A 91 -2.34 10.29 -22.64
CA ASP A 91 -1.10 11.07 -22.65
C ASP A 91 0.17 10.21 -22.78
N GLY A 92 0.06 9.03 -23.41
CA GLY A 92 1.19 8.17 -23.72
C GLY A 92 1.86 7.48 -22.53
N VAL A 93 1.20 7.46 -21.35
CA VAL A 93 1.75 6.72 -20.21
C VAL A 93 1.77 5.22 -20.49
N THR A 94 2.78 4.55 -19.93
CA THR A 94 3.03 3.12 -20.11
C THR A 94 2.98 2.36 -18.79
N SER A 95 2.45 3.00 -17.73
CA SER A 95 2.32 2.41 -16.39
C SER A 95 0.97 2.71 -15.78
N ALA A 96 0.36 1.69 -15.16
CA ALA A 96 -0.83 1.78 -14.32
C ALA A 96 -0.54 1.09 -12.99
N SER A 97 -0.35 1.86 -11.91
CA SER A 97 0.08 1.34 -10.61
C SER A 97 -0.75 1.81 -9.41
N SER A 98 -1.55 2.87 -9.56
CA SER A 98 -2.41 3.36 -8.49
C SER A 98 -3.58 2.40 -8.25
N GLN A 99 -3.72 1.88 -7.02
CA GLN A 99 -4.90 1.10 -6.68
C GLN A 99 -6.13 2.00 -6.62
N PRO A 100 -7.28 1.64 -7.22
CA PRO A 100 -8.48 2.44 -7.09
C PRO A 100 -9.04 2.42 -5.65
N ALA A 101 -9.60 3.56 -5.22
CA ALA A 101 -10.49 3.66 -4.07
C ALA A 101 -11.94 3.78 -4.55
N ILE A 102 -12.89 3.12 -3.88
CA ILE A 102 -14.29 3.06 -4.32
C ILE A 102 -15.21 3.37 -3.15
N VAL A 103 -16.00 4.43 -3.31
CA VAL A 103 -17.01 4.86 -2.32
C VAL A 103 -18.29 5.26 -3.07
N GLY A 104 -19.39 4.66 -2.68
CA GLY A 104 -20.66 4.86 -3.39
C GLY A 104 -20.57 4.40 -4.84
N ASP A 105 -20.91 5.27 -5.77
CA ASP A 105 -20.90 5.06 -7.22
C ASP A 105 -19.62 5.57 -7.90
N THR A 106 -18.63 6.01 -7.11
CA THR A 106 -17.44 6.67 -7.63
C THR A 106 -16.16 5.89 -7.32
N LEU A 107 -15.34 5.74 -8.33
CA LEU A 107 -14.00 5.15 -8.30
C LEU A 107 -12.97 6.26 -8.49
N TYR A 108 -11.99 6.34 -7.59
CA TYR A 108 -10.90 7.32 -7.63
C TYR A 108 -9.58 6.62 -7.92
N VAL A 109 -8.79 7.11 -8.86
CA VAL A 109 -7.52 6.49 -9.26
C VAL A 109 -6.53 7.54 -9.75
N GLY A 110 -5.26 7.36 -9.39
CA GLY A 110 -4.15 8.18 -9.88
C GLY A 110 -3.55 7.64 -11.18
N GLY A 111 -2.93 8.52 -11.95
CA GLY A 111 -2.23 8.20 -13.19
C GLY A 111 -0.78 8.68 -13.21
N TRP A 112 0.04 8.04 -14.04
CA TRP A 112 1.41 8.48 -14.30
C TRP A 112 1.50 9.72 -15.22
N ASN A 113 0.37 10.21 -15.69
CA ASN A 113 0.23 11.45 -16.46
C ASN A 113 -0.08 12.68 -15.57
N ALA A 114 0.29 12.63 -14.30
CA ALA A 114 0.04 13.71 -13.34
C ALA A 114 -1.45 14.02 -13.15
N LYS A 115 -2.34 13.05 -13.34
CA LYS A 115 -3.78 13.24 -13.16
C LYS A 115 -4.37 12.28 -12.14
N VAL A 116 -5.40 12.74 -11.45
CA VAL A 116 -6.31 11.92 -10.66
C VAL A 116 -7.67 11.94 -11.31
N TYR A 117 -8.29 10.80 -11.40
CA TYR A 117 -9.58 10.62 -12.05
C TYR A 117 -10.61 10.15 -11.02
N ALA A 118 -11.81 10.72 -11.08
CA ALA A 118 -13.01 10.10 -10.56
C ALA A 118 -13.81 9.52 -11.72
N LEU A 119 -14.09 8.24 -11.63
CA LEU A 119 -14.85 7.52 -12.64
C LEU A 119 -16.16 7.04 -12.04
N ASP A 120 -17.18 7.00 -12.84
CA ASP A 120 -18.38 6.22 -12.52
C ASP A 120 -18.00 4.74 -12.48
N ARG A 121 -18.23 4.08 -11.35
CA ARG A 121 -17.77 2.70 -11.15
C ARG A 121 -18.49 1.67 -12.03
N GLU A 122 -19.73 1.98 -12.49
CA GLU A 122 -20.53 1.06 -13.29
C GLU A 122 -20.16 1.12 -14.77
N THR A 123 -19.81 2.32 -15.26
CA THR A 123 -19.56 2.56 -16.68
C THR A 123 -18.10 2.85 -17.02
N GLY A 124 -17.26 3.21 -16.06
CA GLY A 124 -15.91 3.69 -16.29
C GLY A 124 -15.84 5.09 -16.90
N ALA A 125 -16.97 5.81 -16.98
CA ALA A 125 -17.01 7.18 -17.50
C ALA A 125 -16.37 8.16 -16.53
N ILE A 126 -15.65 9.17 -17.06
CA ILE A 126 -15.01 10.21 -16.25
C ILE A 126 -16.10 11.12 -15.66
N LYS A 127 -16.13 11.25 -14.33
CA LYS A 127 -16.93 12.26 -13.60
C LYS A 127 -16.17 13.57 -13.50
N TRP A 128 -14.91 13.50 -13.09
CA TRP A 128 -13.99 14.65 -13.06
C TRP A 128 -12.53 14.18 -13.15
N THR A 129 -11.66 15.11 -13.47
CA THR A 129 -10.20 14.93 -13.52
C THR A 129 -9.53 16.13 -12.86
N TYR A 130 -8.50 15.86 -12.04
CA TYR A 130 -7.63 16.89 -11.47
C TYR A 130 -6.20 16.68 -11.98
N ASN A 131 -5.55 17.77 -12.42
CA ASN A 131 -4.16 17.73 -12.89
C ASN A 131 -3.23 18.20 -11.76
N THR A 132 -2.39 17.32 -11.23
CA THR A 132 -1.45 17.65 -10.16
C THR A 132 -0.34 18.61 -10.64
N ALA A 133 -0.08 18.68 -11.94
CA ALA A 133 0.87 19.64 -12.51
C ALA A 133 0.38 21.11 -12.41
N ASP A 134 -0.92 21.34 -12.21
CA ASP A 134 -1.47 22.68 -12.00
C ASP A 134 -1.16 23.23 -10.58
N PHE A 135 -0.73 22.37 -9.68
CA PHE A 135 -0.22 22.78 -8.37
C PHE A 135 1.20 23.34 -8.54
N THR A 136 1.28 24.65 -8.71
CA THR A 136 2.55 25.40 -8.79
C THR A 136 3.05 25.85 -7.44
N GLY A 137 2.55 25.29 -6.33
CA GLY A 137 2.98 25.60 -4.98
C GLY A 137 4.50 25.56 -4.93
N SER A 138 5.12 26.70 -4.62
CA SER A 138 6.55 26.95 -4.69
C SER A 138 7.34 25.82 -4.05
N VAL A 139 7.97 25.02 -4.89
CA VAL A 139 9.05 24.15 -4.47
C VAL A 139 10.24 25.08 -4.22
N GLU A 140 10.31 25.65 -3.02
CA GLU A 140 11.58 26.21 -2.54
C GLU A 140 12.55 25.04 -2.42
N GLY A 141 13.47 25.00 -3.35
CA GLY A 141 14.45 23.92 -3.51
C GLY A 141 14.23 23.23 -4.85
N GLY A 142 14.78 23.78 -5.94
CA GLY A 142 14.71 23.25 -7.28
C GLY A 142 15.28 21.83 -7.36
N GLY A 143 14.43 20.84 -7.16
CA GLY A 143 14.76 19.46 -7.43
C GLY A 143 14.88 19.24 -8.93
N THR A 144 15.99 18.70 -9.37
CA THR A 144 16.17 18.19 -10.72
C THR A 144 15.02 17.24 -11.04
N GLN A 145 14.24 17.57 -12.04
CA GLN A 145 13.18 16.71 -12.56
C GLN A 145 13.82 15.40 -13.01
N LEU A 146 13.52 14.32 -12.32
CA LEU A 146 13.79 13.00 -12.87
C LEU A 146 12.91 12.84 -14.12
N PRO A 147 13.40 12.16 -15.17
CA PRO A 147 12.69 12.04 -16.46
C PRO A 147 11.38 11.22 -16.39
N ILE A 148 10.97 10.77 -15.22
CA ILE A 148 9.72 10.05 -15.00
C ILE A 148 8.70 11.10 -14.55
N GLY A 149 7.70 11.35 -15.37
CA GLY A 149 6.59 12.28 -15.25
C GLY A 149 6.47 13.03 -13.93
N THR A 150 6.71 14.31 -13.98
CA THR A 150 6.52 15.24 -12.88
C THR A 150 5.12 15.09 -12.30
N ASN A 151 5.00 14.95 -10.96
CA ASN A 151 3.73 14.91 -10.22
C ASN A 151 2.83 13.68 -10.50
N ALA A 152 3.38 12.56 -10.99
CA ALA A 152 2.63 11.32 -11.17
C ALA A 152 2.05 10.82 -9.84
N VAL A 153 0.85 10.27 -9.87
CA VAL A 153 0.16 9.70 -8.69
C VAL A 153 0.16 8.18 -8.83
N ARG A 154 1.01 7.53 -8.04
CA ARG A 154 1.17 6.06 -8.07
C ARG A 154 0.54 5.34 -6.89
N ASP A 155 0.28 6.04 -5.80
CA ASP A 155 -0.34 5.49 -4.60
C ASP A 155 -1.86 5.24 -4.79
N ALA A 156 -2.47 4.54 -3.85
CA ALA A 156 -3.92 4.45 -3.79
C ALA A 156 -4.48 5.70 -3.12
N PRO A 157 -5.46 6.39 -3.72
CA PRO A 157 -6.19 7.44 -3.02
C PRO A 157 -6.88 6.91 -1.76
N ALA A 158 -7.05 7.77 -0.74
CA ALA A 158 -7.88 7.51 0.42
C ALA A 158 -9.07 8.47 0.43
N VAL A 159 -10.28 7.93 0.61
CA VAL A 159 -11.52 8.71 0.61
C VAL A 159 -12.10 8.74 2.01
N SER A 160 -12.31 9.94 2.54
CA SER A 160 -12.90 10.13 3.87
C SER A 160 -13.59 11.48 3.97
N ASN A 161 -14.75 11.52 4.60
CA ASN A 161 -15.50 12.76 4.89
C ASN A 161 -15.66 13.70 3.67
N GLY A 162 -16.04 13.13 2.52
CA GLY A 162 -16.26 13.88 1.29
C GLY A 162 -14.99 14.43 0.62
N LYS A 163 -13.80 13.94 0.99
CA LYS A 163 -12.53 14.34 0.39
C LYS A 163 -11.74 13.12 -0.10
N VAL A 164 -10.92 13.36 -1.14
CA VAL A 164 -9.95 12.40 -1.69
C VAL A 164 -8.55 12.88 -1.34
N TYR A 165 -7.76 12.03 -0.71
CA TYR A 165 -6.37 12.30 -0.31
C TYR A 165 -5.43 11.37 -1.09
N PHE A 166 -4.32 11.91 -1.57
CA PHE A 166 -3.30 11.15 -2.29
C PHE A 166 -1.96 11.87 -2.25
N GLY A 167 -0.90 11.18 -2.66
CA GLY A 167 0.44 11.73 -2.80
C GLY A 167 0.96 11.66 -4.22
N ASP A 168 2.01 12.41 -4.53
CA ASP A 168 2.71 12.33 -5.81
C ASP A 168 4.17 11.86 -5.66
N VAL A 169 4.78 11.53 -6.80
CA VAL A 169 6.17 11.03 -6.84
C VAL A 169 7.24 12.12 -6.65
N ILE A 170 6.85 13.34 -6.33
CA ILE A 170 7.77 14.40 -5.90
C ILE A 170 7.51 14.87 -4.47
N GLY A 171 6.69 14.13 -3.70
CA GLY A 171 6.52 14.32 -2.27
C GLY A 171 5.48 15.37 -1.86
N ASN A 172 4.52 15.71 -2.72
CA ASN A 172 3.35 16.48 -2.33
C ASN A 172 2.20 15.56 -1.92
N THR A 173 1.45 15.98 -0.92
CA THR A 173 0.17 15.38 -0.50
C THR A 173 -0.96 16.34 -0.80
N TYR A 174 -2.08 15.83 -1.29
CA TYR A 174 -3.23 16.61 -1.76
C TYR A 174 -4.50 16.20 -1.05
N ALA A 175 -5.45 17.14 -0.97
CA ALA A 175 -6.85 16.87 -0.71
C ALA A 175 -7.72 17.58 -1.75
N LEU A 176 -8.65 16.83 -2.31
CA LEU A 176 -9.68 17.33 -3.23
C LEU A 176 -11.06 17.05 -2.64
N ASP A 177 -12.04 17.83 -3.05
CA ASP A 177 -13.44 17.48 -2.85
C ASP A 177 -13.78 16.21 -3.65
N ALA A 178 -14.40 15.23 -3.00
CA ALA A 178 -14.64 13.93 -3.63
C ALA A 178 -15.71 13.96 -4.73
N GLU A 179 -16.70 14.84 -4.60
CA GLU A 179 -17.81 14.94 -5.56
C GLU A 179 -17.39 15.71 -6.82
N THR A 180 -16.68 16.82 -6.63
CA THR A 180 -16.41 17.79 -7.69
C THR A 180 -14.98 17.78 -8.23
N GLY A 181 -14.02 17.18 -7.49
CA GLY A 181 -12.59 17.27 -7.78
C GLY A 181 -11.97 18.62 -7.43
N ALA A 182 -12.72 19.54 -6.79
CA ALA A 182 -12.24 20.85 -6.44
C ALA A 182 -11.08 20.79 -5.45
N PHE A 183 -10.01 21.55 -5.75
CA PHE A 183 -8.82 21.64 -4.89
C PHE A 183 -9.18 22.17 -3.52
N GLN A 184 -8.68 21.51 -2.46
CA GLN A 184 -8.85 21.91 -1.08
C GLN A 184 -7.53 22.41 -0.50
N TRP A 185 -6.50 21.59 -0.55
CA TRP A 185 -5.15 21.92 -0.13
C TRP A 185 -4.12 20.97 -0.75
N ALA A 186 -2.87 21.41 -0.81
CA ALA A 186 -1.72 20.56 -1.05
C ALA A 186 -0.56 20.94 -0.12
N ARG A 187 0.29 19.98 0.20
CA ARG A 187 1.44 20.15 1.08
C ARG A 187 2.64 19.38 0.58
N LYS A 188 3.77 20.07 0.37
CA LYS A 188 5.08 19.43 0.24
C LYS A 188 5.50 18.93 1.62
N ILE A 189 5.68 17.63 1.79
CA ILE A 189 5.95 17.06 3.12
C ILE A 189 7.44 16.95 3.47
N ASP A 190 8.32 17.15 2.48
CA ASP A 190 9.75 17.24 2.69
C ASP A 190 10.45 17.98 1.54
N ALA A 191 11.50 18.73 1.86
CA ALA A 191 12.25 19.51 0.88
C ALA A 191 13.35 18.72 0.15
N HIS A 192 13.68 17.50 0.59
CA HIS A 192 14.72 16.70 -0.03
C HIS A 192 14.35 16.40 -1.49
N PHE A 193 15.28 16.64 -2.42
CA PHE A 193 15.00 16.58 -3.87
C PHE A 193 14.66 15.17 -4.38
N THR A 194 15.08 14.13 -3.66
CA THR A 194 14.76 12.74 -3.99
C THR A 194 13.51 12.22 -3.29
N ALA A 195 12.87 13.05 -2.43
CA ALA A 195 11.70 12.65 -1.65
C ALA A 195 10.53 12.25 -2.55
N ARG A 196 9.84 11.16 -2.20
CA ARG A 196 8.69 10.60 -2.93
C ARG A 196 7.63 10.05 -2.00
N ILE A 197 6.39 10.11 -2.45
CA ILE A 197 5.31 9.32 -1.87
C ILE A 197 5.14 8.06 -2.72
N VAL A 198 5.25 6.90 -2.07
CA VAL A 198 5.14 5.56 -2.67
C VAL A 198 4.03 4.77 -2.01
N GLY A 199 3.98 4.79 -0.67
CA GLY A 199 2.90 4.23 0.13
C GLY A 199 1.67 5.11 0.07
N SER A 200 0.50 4.51 0.26
CA SER A 200 -0.78 5.20 0.21
C SER A 200 -1.09 5.92 1.53
N PRO A 201 -1.77 7.06 1.50
CA PRO A 201 -2.24 7.69 2.72
C PRO A 201 -3.31 6.83 3.41
N ILE A 202 -3.39 6.98 4.72
CA ILE A 202 -4.50 6.47 5.51
C ILE A 202 -5.13 7.62 6.29
N VAL A 203 -6.46 7.69 6.29
CA VAL A 203 -7.20 8.76 6.98
C VAL A 203 -7.91 8.16 8.20
N PHE A 204 -7.65 8.77 9.35
CA PHE A 204 -8.30 8.37 10.58
C PHE A 204 -8.44 9.56 11.54
N ARG A 205 -9.61 9.74 12.15
CA ARG A 205 -9.92 10.81 13.12
C ARG A 205 -9.44 12.20 12.70
N ASN A 206 -9.84 12.64 11.52
CA ASN A 206 -9.49 13.94 10.95
C ASN A 206 -7.99 14.16 10.73
N ARG A 207 -7.22 13.09 10.54
CA ARG A 207 -5.80 13.16 10.18
C ARG A 207 -5.50 12.27 8.98
N VAL A 208 -4.59 12.75 8.14
CA VAL A 208 -3.98 12.01 7.05
C VAL A 208 -2.60 11.59 7.48
N PHE A 209 -2.32 10.29 7.46
CA PHE A 209 -0.99 9.74 7.75
C PHE A 209 -0.38 9.25 6.46
N ILE A 210 0.86 9.68 6.19
CA ILE A 210 1.54 9.33 4.95
C ILE A 210 3.03 9.14 5.19
N GLY A 211 3.59 8.09 4.57
CA GLY A 211 5.01 7.78 4.62
C GLY A 211 5.79 8.49 3.51
N LEU A 212 7.01 8.89 3.82
CA LEU A 212 7.94 9.46 2.87
C LEU A 212 9.03 8.47 2.51
N SER A 213 9.15 8.21 1.23
CA SER A 213 10.18 7.41 0.59
C SER A 213 11.11 8.27 -0.26
N SER A 214 12.07 7.64 -0.92
CA SER A 214 13.07 8.32 -1.74
C SER A 214 13.55 7.44 -2.88
N VAL A 215 14.16 8.06 -3.88
CA VAL A 215 14.97 7.41 -4.92
C VAL A 215 16.45 7.66 -4.72
N GLU A 216 16.87 8.25 -3.61
CA GLU A 216 18.28 8.53 -3.35
C GLU A 216 19.12 7.26 -3.40
N SER A 217 18.57 6.09 -3.01
CA SER A 217 19.29 4.80 -3.13
C SER A 217 19.77 4.46 -4.54
N GLY A 218 19.23 5.09 -5.57
CA GLY A 218 19.67 4.94 -6.96
C GLY A 218 20.82 5.87 -7.38
N PHE A 219 20.93 7.05 -6.78
CA PHE A 219 21.91 8.08 -7.17
C PHE A 219 23.37 7.68 -6.92
N PRO A 220 23.70 6.89 -5.87
CA PRO A 220 25.07 6.47 -5.59
C PRO A 220 25.74 5.64 -6.69
N ILE A 221 25.00 5.24 -7.72
CA ILE A 221 25.57 4.59 -8.90
C ILE A 221 26.54 5.53 -9.64
N ASP A 222 26.31 6.84 -9.56
CA ASP A 222 27.28 7.85 -9.93
C ASP A 222 28.31 7.96 -8.80
N PRO A 223 29.59 7.58 -9.03
CA PRO A 223 30.60 7.60 -8.00
C PRO A 223 30.95 9.02 -7.50
N THR A 224 30.56 10.05 -8.25
CA THR A 224 30.76 11.47 -7.86
C THR A 224 29.59 12.05 -7.07
N TYR A 225 28.51 11.28 -6.85
CA TYR A 225 27.37 11.70 -6.04
C TYR A 225 27.72 11.69 -4.53
N PRO A 226 27.63 12.83 -3.83
CA PRO A 226 27.82 12.88 -2.38
C PRO A 226 26.69 12.13 -1.66
N CYS A 227 27.00 10.93 -1.15
CA CYS A 227 25.96 10.02 -0.64
C CYS A 227 26.02 9.91 0.88
N CYS A 228 24.90 9.83 1.58
CA CYS A 228 23.50 10.07 1.25
C CYS A 228 22.88 10.87 2.40
N THR A 229 21.81 11.60 2.17
CA THR A 229 21.27 12.54 3.18
C THR A 229 19.78 12.42 3.41
N PHE A 230 19.06 11.62 2.64
CA PHE A 230 17.61 11.42 2.81
C PHE A 230 17.27 10.75 4.15
N ARG A 231 16.16 11.16 4.72
CA ARG A 231 15.61 10.63 5.97
C ARG A 231 14.21 10.11 5.75
N GLY A 232 13.97 8.83 5.98
CA GLY A 232 12.62 8.27 6.03
C GLY A 232 11.77 8.99 7.08
N LYS A 233 10.46 9.15 6.80
CA LYS A 233 9.58 9.97 7.63
C LYS A 233 8.14 9.47 7.55
N LEU A 234 7.44 9.43 8.69
CA LEU A 234 5.99 9.34 8.74
C LEU A 234 5.43 10.69 9.19
N VAL A 235 4.43 11.21 8.48
CA VAL A 235 3.82 12.51 8.76
C VAL A 235 2.34 12.34 9.05
N ALA A 236 1.83 13.09 10.03
CA ALA A 236 0.41 13.27 10.28
C ALA A 236 0.01 14.71 9.92
N LEU A 237 -0.92 14.84 8.99
CA LEU A 237 -1.49 16.12 8.57
C LEU A 237 -2.92 16.25 9.08
N ASP A 238 -3.35 17.46 9.37
CA ASP A 238 -4.77 17.76 9.58
C ASP A 238 -5.54 17.56 8.26
N ALA A 239 -6.58 16.76 8.29
CA ALA A 239 -7.31 16.38 7.09
C ALA A 239 -8.09 17.54 6.45
N ALA A 240 -8.44 18.58 7.22
CA ALA A 240 -9.17 19.73 6.71
C ALA A 240 -8.25 20.76 6.05
N THR A 241 -7.05 20.96 6.58
CA THR A 241 -6.17 22.09 6.23
C THR A 241 -4.83 21.68 5.62
N GLY A 242 -4.42 20.41 5.74
CA GLY A 242 -3.10 19.94 5.35
C GLY A 242 -1.98 20.40 6.29
N ALA A 243 -2.30 21.07 7.40
CA ALA A 243 -1.30 21.49 8.37
C ALA A 243 -0.65 20.27 9.04
N GLU A 244 0.68 20.30 9.16
CA GLU A 244 1.40 19.23 9.85
C GLU A 244 1.08 19.25 11.34
N ALA A 245 0.61 18.12 11.87
CA ALA A 245 0.34 17.95 13.29
C ALA A 245 1.54 17.40 14.03
N TRP A 246 2.24 16.45 13.43
CA TRP A 246 3.50 15.87 13.89
C TRP A 246 4.18 15.08 12.75
N HIS A 247 5.47 14.84 12.93
CA HIS A 247 6.21 13.89 12.12
C HIS A 247 7.13 13.02 13.00
N TYR A 248 7.54 11.89 12.43
CA TYR A 248 8.51 10.99 13.01
C TYR A 248 9.56 10.65 11.95
N TYR A 249 10.84 10.96 12.23
CA TYR A 249 11.96 10.56 11.40
C TYR A 249 12.47 9.16 11.79
N THR A 250 12.77 8.33 10.80
CA THR A 250 13.28 6.96 11.00
C THR A 250 14.78 6.93 11.24
N VAL A 251 15.50 7.95 10.80
CA VAL A 251 16.93 8.14 11.05
C VAL A 251 17.23 9.56 11.51
N GLU A 252 18.34 9.74 12.17
CA GLU A 252 18.83 11.05 12.54
C GLU A 252 19.36 11.83 11.33
N GLY A 253 19.64 13.12 11.49
CA GLY A 253 20.20 13.94 10.42
C GLY A 253 21.60 13.45 10.01
N ALA A 254 21.81 13.26 8.72
CA ALA A 254 23.07 12.79 8.18
C ALA A 254 24.24 13.72 8.54
N GLN A 255 25.35 13.15 8.95
CA GLN A 255 26.60 13.84 9.27
C GLN A 255 27.69 13.39 8.29
N PRO A 256 28.74 14.18 8.07
CA PRO A 256 29.89 13.74 7.28
C PRO A 256 30.51 12.47 7.89
N THR A 257 30.74 11.44 7.06
CA THR A 257 31.31 10.15 7.47
C THR A 257 32.70 9.88 6.84
N GLY A 258 33.14 10.75 5.93
CA GLY A 258 34.43 10.63 5.23
C GLY A 258 34.26 10.78 3.72
N PHE A 259 35.07 10.04 2.99
CA PHE A 259 35.12 10.07 1.53
C PHE A 259 35.09 8.64 0.97
N ASN A 260 34.54 8.47 -0.23
CA ASN A 260 34.67 7.21 -0.96
C ASN A 260 36.07 7.06 -1.57
N SER A 261 36.32 5.94 -2.28
CA SER A 261 37.67 5.61 -2.85
C SER A 261 38.15 6.57 -3.93
N ILE A 262 37.32 7.45 -4.46
CA ILE A 262 37.68 8.48 -5.45
C ILE A 262 37.65 9.91 -4.88
N GLY A 263 37.44 10.07 -3.56
CA GLY A 263 37.44 11.37 -2.89
C GLY A 263 36.09 12.08 -2.84
N THR A 264 34.98 11.41 -3.13
CA THR A 264 33.63 12.00 -3.03
C THR A 264 33.14 11.96 -1.57
N PRO A 265 32.61 13.08 -1.02
CA PRO A 265 32.13 13.14 0.36
C PRO A 265 31.01 12.11 0.61
N GLN A 266 31.07 11.50 1.79
CA GLN A 266 30.04 10.56 2.27
C GLN A 266 29.34 11.12 3.52
N PHE A 267 28.04 10.83 3.63
CA PHE A 267 27.19 11.29 4.72
C PHE A 267 26.32 10.14 5.24
N GLY A 268 25.94 10.20 6.52
CA GLY A 268 25.04 9.21 7.14
C GLY A 268 24.77 9.50 8.63
N PRO A 269 23.82 8.74 9.22
CA PRO A 269 22.96 7.73 8.61
C PRO A 269 21.96 8.34 7.63
N SER A 270 21.51 7.58 6.63
CA SER A 270 20.48 7.99 5.69
C SER A 270 19.61 6.81 5.28
N GLY A 271 18.46 7.07 4.63
CA GLY A 271 17.55 6.02 4.17
C GLY A 271 16.42 5.71 5.17
N ALA A 272 16.24 4.44 5.48
CA ALA A 272 15.13 3.89 6.27
C ALA A 272 13.76 4.46 5.82
N ALA A 273 13.54 4.45 4.51
CA ALA A 273 12.39 5.04 3.84
C ALA A 273 11.07 4.40 4.30
N VAL A 274 10.01 5.21 4.43
CA VAL A 274 8.65 4.73 4.70
C VAL A 274 7.89 4.68 3.37
N TRP A 275 8.02 3.58 2.64
CA TRP A 275 7.35 3.35 1.36
C TRP A 275 6.10 2.48 1.47
N SER A 276 5.85 1.94 2.65
CA SER A 276 4.70 1.11 2.98
C SER A 276 3.49 1.94 3.39
N THR A 277 2.29 1.39 3.20
CA THR A 277 1.05 1.98 3.71
C THR A 277 0.88 1.61 5.18
N PRO A 278 0.73 2.56 6.10
CA PRO A 278 0.56 2.30 7.52
C PRO A 278 -0.74 1.55 7.83
N ALA A 279 -0.77 0.82 8.96
CA ALA A 279 -2.00 0.26 9.54
C ALA A 279 -2.29 0.93 10.88
N ILE A 280 -3.56 1.13 11.20
CA ILE A 280 -4.00 1.78 12.44
C ILE A 280 -4.85 0.84 13.27
N ASP A 281 -4.51 0.68 14.54
CA ASP A 281 -5.39 0.10 15.54
C ASP A 281 -6.27 1.19 16.17
N PRO A 282 -7.55 1.27 15.81
CA PRO A 282 -8.45 2.30 16.31
C PRO A 282 -8.75 2.18 17.82
N LEU A 283 -8.57 0.98 18.39
CA LEU A 283 -8.87 0.72 19.79
C LEU A 283 -7.74 1.18 20.73
N THR A 284 -6.49 1.03 20.29
CA THR A 284 -5.32 1.40 21.10
C THR A 284 -4.70 2.74 20.68
N ASN A 285 -5.22 3.38 19.62
CA ASN A 285 -4.64 4.58 19.02
C ASN A 285 -3.17 4.38 18.64
N THR A 286 -2.87 3.27 17.98
CA THR A 286 -1.51 2.93 17.53
C THR A 286 -1.47 2.88 16.01
N ILE A 287 -0.46 3.51 15.42
CA ILE A 287 -0.14 3.39 14.00
C ILE A 287 1.11 2.55 13.83
N TYR A 288 1.09 1.61 12.88
CA TYR A 288 2.19 0.71 12.57
C TYR A 288 2.63 0.92 11.13
N PHE A 289 3.94 0.91 10.88
CA PHE A 289 4.50 1.03 9.53
C PHE A 289 5.85 0.33 9.43
N GLY A 290 6.17 -0.14 8.22
CA GLY A 290 7.47 -0.73 7.89
C GLY A 290 8.44 0.32 7.36
N THR A 291 9.74 0.08 7.53
CA THR A 291 10.81 0.90 6.99
C THR A 291 11.73 0.09 6.07
N GLY A 292 12.42 0.78 5.17
CA GLY A 292 13.45 0.19 4.34
C GLY A 292 14.85 0.26 4.94
N GLN A 293 15.84 -0.14 4.15
CA GLN A 293 17.25 -0.18 4.49
C GLN A 293 17.86 1.22 4.69
N ASN A 294 19.03 1.28 5.30
CA ASN A 294 19.89 2.46 5.23
C ASN A 294 20.54 2.57 3.84
N TYR A 295 20.76 3.79 3.34
CA TYR A 295 21.47 4.04 2.07
C TYR A 295 22.97 4.27 2.25
N SER A 296 23.37 4.63 3.47
CA SER A 296 24.76 4.89 3.85
C SER A 296 25.01 4.59 5.34
N ASN A 297 26.30 4.40 5.68
CA ASN A 297 26.75 4.18 7.06
C ASN A 297 26.72 5.49 7.89
N PRO A 298 26.59 5.38 9.25
CA PRO A 298 26.37 4.16 10.01
C PRO A 298 24.93 3.64 9.84
N SER A 299 24.71 2.33 10.06
CA SER A 299 23.35 1.77 10.09
C SER A 299 22.57 2.30 11.29
N SER A 300 21.27 2.53 11.10
CA SER A 300 20.36 2.93 12.17
C SER A 300 19.63 1.73 12.78
N THR A 301 19.08 1.90 13.96
CA THR A 301 18.24 0.87 14.62
C THR A 301 16.76 0.91 14.17
N ARG A 302 16.44 1.73 13.16
CA ARG A 302 15.10 1.91 12.62
C ARG A 302 15.00 1.57 11.14
N SER A 303 16.10 1.15 10.49
CA SER A 303 16.03 0.52 9.17
C SER A 303 15.46 -0.90 9.30
N ASP A 304 14.81 -1.36 8.24
CA ASP A 304 14.21 -2.70 8.15
C ASP A 304 13.41 -3.10 9.38
N SER A 305 12.62 -2.15 9.84
CA SER A 305 11.91 -2.21 11.12
C SER A 305 10.39 -2.17 10.93
N LEU A 306 9.69 -2.80 11.87
CA LEU A 306 8.29 -2.51 12.14
C LEU A 306 8.23 -1.57 13.35
N ILE A 307 7.59 -0.41 13.17
CA ILE A 307 7.53 0.67 14.16
C ILE A 307 6.08 0.93 14.54
N ALA A 308 5.84 1.14 15.84
CA ALA A 308 4.55 1.51 16.42
C ALA A 308 4.63 2.88 17.09
N LEU A 309 3.75 3.80 16.69
CA LEU A 309 3.65 5.12 17.31
C LEU A 309 2.26 5.35 17.93
N ASP A 310 2.20 6.24 18.93
CA ASP A 310 0.93 6.84 19.36
C ASP A 310 0.41 7.75 18.24
N ILE A 311 -0.79 7.48 17.75
CA ILE A 311 -1.38 8.18 16.60
C ILE A 311 -1.64 9.67 16.87
N ARG A 312 -1.78 10.08 18.12
CA ARG A 312 -2.09 11.47 18.50
C ARG A 312 -0.85 12.34 18.55
N THR A 313 0.28 11.76 18.99
CA THR A 313 1.50 12.50 19.33
C THR A 313 2.69 12.20 18.43
N GLY A 314 2.66 11.08 17.69
CA GLY A 314 3.80 10.59 16.93
C GLY A 314 4.92 9.98 17.79
N GLN A 315 4.69 9.84 19.12
CA GLN A 315 5.68 9.24 20.01
C GLN A 315 5.80 7.73 19.75
N GLU A 316 7.03 7.24 19.68
CA GLU A 316 7.34 5.82 19.53
C GLU A 316 6.89 5.05 20.77
N ARG A 317 6.11 4.00 20.55
CA ARG A 317 5.73 3.01 21.56
C ARG A 317 6.73 1.87 21.61
N TRP A 318 7.10 1.39 20.42
CA TRP A 318 8.15 0.40 20.21
C TRP A 318 8.60 0.39 18.75
N ALA A 319 9.81 -0.08 18.54
CA ALA A 319 10.36 -0.40 17.23
C ALA A 319 11.09 -1.73 17.30
N VAL A 320 10.90 -2.58 16.29
CA VAL A 320 11.57 -3.88 16.17
C VAL A 320 12.27 -3.95 14.84
N GLN A 321 13.59 -3.96 14.88
CA GLN A 321 14.43 -4.15 13.71
C GLN A 321 14.43 -5.63 13.32
N LEU A 322 13.93 -5.94 12.12
CA LEU A 322 13.80 -7.30 11.62
C LEU A 322 15.06 -7.78 10.89
N LYS A 323 15.85 -6.83 10.40
CA LYS A 323 17.19 -7.08 9.83
C LYS A 323 18.14 -5.98 10.29
N PRO A 324 19.04 -6.26 11.24
CA PRO A 324 20.04 -5.29 11.67
C PRO A 324 21.15 -5.15 10.63
N ASN A 325 21.77 -3.95 10.62
CA ASN A 325 22.93 -3.61 9.81
C ASN A 325 22.75 -3.70 8.29
N ASP A 326 21.50 -3.59 7.80
CA ASP A 326 21.26 -3.47 6.37
C ASP A 326 21.59 -2.03 5.92
N THR A 327 22.68 -1.92 5.15
CA THR A 327 23.13 -0.69 4.51
C THR A 327 23.38 -0.96 3.05
N TRP A 328 22.42 -0.61 2.22
CA TRP A 328 22.45 -0.91 0.80
C TRP A 328 21.97 0.27 -0.05
N ASN A 329 22.64 0.47 -1.18
CA ASN A 329 22.18 1.33 -2.26
C ASN A 329 22.53 0.67 -3.61
N LEU A 330 22.05 1.25 -4.71
CA LEU A 330 22.16 0.63 -6.04
C LEU A 330 23.62 0.48 -6.54
N SER A 331 24.56 1.23 -5.99
CA SER A 331 25.98 1.06 -6.35
C SER A 331 26.58 -0.26 -5.82
N CYS A 332 25.89 -0.96 -4.93
CA CYS A 332 26.32 -2.29 -4.48
C CYS A 332 26.05 -3.40 -5.50
N ASN A 333 25.01 -3.22 -6.32
CA ASN A 333 24.60 -4.21 -7.32
C ASN A 333 24.15 -3.52 -8.63
N PRO A 334 25.05 -2.81 -9.33
CA PRO A 334 24.72 -2.05 -10.54
C PRO A 334 24.20 -2.91 -11.68
N GLU A 335 24.49 -4.22 -11.69
CA GLU A 335 23.96 -5.19 -12.65
C GLU A 335 22.44 -5.32 -12.60
N ASN A 336 21.78 -4.94 -11.52
CA ASN A 336 20.32 -4.94 -11.40
C ASN A 336 19.64 -3.96 -12.38
N ILE A 337 20.39 -2.97 -12.88
CA ILE A 337 19.94 -2.03 -13.90
C ILE A 337 20.72 -2.15 -15.21
N GLY A 338 21.40 -3.31 -15.41
CA GLY A 338 22.11 -3.61 -16.66
C GLY A 338 23.50 -3.00 -16.79
N LEU A 339 24.07 -2.49 -15.70
CA LEU A 339 25.49 -2.05 -15.65
C LEU A 339 26.41 -3.24 -15.32
N PRO A 340 27.73 -3.09 -15.53
CA PRO A 340 28.68 -4.12 -15.16
C PRO A 340 28.60 -4.52 -13.68
N ALA A 341 28.73 -5.81 -13.40
CA ALA A 341 28.73 -6.34 -12.03
C ALA A 341 29.93 -5.83 -11.23
N GLY A 342 29.73 -5.67 -9.93
CA GLY A 342 30.74 -5.24 -8.97
C GLY A 342 30.33 -3.94 -8.25
N SER A 343 30.67 -3.87 -6.95
CA SER A 343 30.30 -2.73 -6.12
C SER A 343 31.02 -1.45 -6.55
N GLY A 344 30.26 -0.38 -6.69
CA GLY A 344 30.78 0.95 -6.96
C GLY A 344 31.35 1.65 -5.71
N PRO A 345 32.08 2.78 -5.88
CA PRO A 345 32.75 3.50 -4.78
C PRO A 345 31.80 3.99 -3.66
N ASN A 346 30.53 4.18 -3.96
CA ASN A 346 29.51 4.62 -3.00
C ASN A 346 28.75 3.48 -2.30
N CYS A 347 29.12 2.20 -2.56
CA CYS A 347 28.50 1.09 -1.83
C CYS A 347 28.95 1.10 -0.36
N PRO A 348 28.01 1.17 0.60
CA PRO A 348 28.34 1.29 2.01
C PRO A 348 28.78 -0.04 2.67
N THR A 349 28.57 -1.17 2.00
CA THR A 349 28.89 -2.50 2.51
C THR A 349 29.90 -3.22 1.62
N SER A 350 30.76 -4.04 2.24
CA SER A 350 31.63 -4.99 1.55
C SER A 350 31.00 -6.40 1.47
N ASP A 351 29.86 -6.62 2.10
CA ASP A 351 29.16 -7.90 2.09
C ASP A 351 28.29 -8.05 0.82
N PRO A 352 28.68 -8.89 -0.13
CA PRO A 352 27.89 -9.08 -1.36
C PRO A 352 26.56 -9.81 -1.11
N SER A 353 26.37 -10.38 0.08
CA SER A 353 25.12 -10.99 0.50
C SER A 353 24.13 -9.97 1.09
N ASP A 354 24.61 -8.76 1.40
CA ASP A 354 23.76 -7.67 1.87
C ASP A 354 22.86 -7.20 0.72
N LYS A 355 21.57 -7.15 1.00
CA LYS A 355 20.53 -6.98 0.00
C LYS A 355 19.46 -6.10 0.60
N ASP A 356 18.78 -5.36 -0.19
CA ASP A 356 17.61 -4.57 0.13
C ASP A 356 16.51 -5.43 0.84
N TRP A 357 16.46 -5.40 2.17
CA TRP A 357 15.59 -6.28 2.99
C TRP A 357 14.30 -5.64 3.47
N ASP A 358 13.92 -4.50 2.99
CA ASP A 358 12.76 -3.69 3.35
C ASP A 358 11.56 -4.43 3.95
N VAL A 359 10.90 -3.75 4.88
CA VAL A 359 9.66 -4.17 5.53
C VAL A 359 8.47 -3.51 4.86
N GLN A 360 7.47 -4.31 4.47
CA GLN A 360 6.30 -3.85 3.70
C GLN A 360 5.16 -3.29 4.57
N SER A 361 3.98 -3.10 3.93
CA SER A 361 2.77 -2.63 4.59
C SER A 361 2.26 -3.65 5.62
N PRO A 362 2.15 -3.26 6.90
CA PRO A 362 1.62 -4.13 7.93
C PRO A 362 0.11 -4.33 7.81
N ASN A 363 -0.39 -5.43 8.38
CA ASN A 363 -1.81 -5.63 8.65
C ASN A 363 -2.03 -6.06 10.10
N ILE A 364 -3.16 -5.67 10.68
CA ILE A 364 -3.51 -6.02 12.05
C ILE A 364 -4.56 -7.12 12.03
N PHE A 365 -4.37 -8.15 12.86
CA PHE A 365 -5.29 -9.27 12.95
C PHE A 365 -5.40 -9.83 14.37
N VAL A 366 -6.43 -10.64 14.59
CA VAL A 366 -6.67 -11.31 15.87
C VAL A 366 -6.53 -12.81 15.68
N ALA A 367 -5.79 -13.46 16.56
CA ALA A 367 -5.59 -14.90 16.52
C ALA A 367 -5.59 -15.50 17.93
N VAL A 368 -5.88 -16.81 18.03
CA VAL A 368 -5.74 -17.55 19.28
C VAL A 368 -4.33 -18.12 19.35
N VAL A 369 -3.50 -17.59 20.25
CA VAL A 369 -2.12 -18.04 20.48
C VAL A 369 -2.03 -18.55 21.90
N ASN A 370 -1.59 -19.81 22.07
CA ASN A 370 -1.48 -20.46 23.40
C ASN A 370 -2.78 -20.34 24.22
N SER A 371 -3.92 -20.65 23.58
CA SER A 371 -5.28 -20.61 24.15
C SER A 371 -5.76 -19.21 24.58
N ARG A 372 -5.07 -18.15 24.17
CA ARG A 372 -5.46 -16.76 24.47
C ARG A 372 -5.69 -15.98 23.16
N VAL A 373 -6.74 -15.18 23.15
CA VAL A 373 -6.98 -14.23 22.05
C VAL A 373 -5.92 -13.13 22.11
N ARG A 374 -5.15 -12.97 21.06
CA ARG A 374 -4.13 -11.92 20.93
C ARG A 374 -4.39 -11.07 19.69
N LYS A 375 -4.11 -9.79 19.81
CA LYS A 375 -4.02 -8.87 18.66
C LYS A 375 -2.57 -8.86 18.20
N LEU A 376 -2.38 -9.18 16.94
CA LEU A 376 -1.07 -9.24 16.29
C LEU A 376 -0.99 -8.21 15.18
N VAL A 377 0.20 -7.75 14.90
CA VAL A 377 0.55 -7.02 13.69
C VAL A 377 1.44 -7.90 12.83
N GLY A 378 1.01 -8.15 11.61
CA GLY A 378 1.72 -8.98 10.64
C GLY A 378 2.40 -8.15 9.59
N VAL A 379 3.57 -8.57 9.16
CA VAL A 379 4.32 -7.87 8.11
C VAL A 379 5.20 -8.84 7.34
N GLY A 380 5.26 -8.67 6.04
CA GLY A 380 6.24 -9.36 5.21
C GLY A 380 7.50 -8.54 5.02
N GLN A 381 8.54 -9.20 4.57
CA GLN A 381 9.85 -8.63 4.31
C GLN A 381 10.39 -9.14 2.97
N LYS A 382 11.22 -8.34 2.31
CA LYS A 382 11.91 -8.74 1.07
C LYS A 382 12.83 -9.96 1.26
N SER A 383 13.17 -10.30 2.51
CA SER A 383 13.84 -11.55 2.86
C SER A 383 13.00 -12.81 2.63
N GLY A 384 11.72 -12.66 2.29
CA GLY A 384 10.78 -13.77 2.16
C GLY A 384 10.22 -14.27 3.47
N ILE A 385 10.50 -13.61 4.59
CA ILE A 385 9.94 -13.94 5.90
C ILE A 385 8.64 -13.14 6.11
N TYR A 386 7.63 -13.80 6.59
CA TYR A 386 6.46 -13.17 7.20
C TYR A 386 6.59 -13.22 8.72
N HIS A 387 6.44 -12.08 9.37
CA HIS A 387 6.56 -11.90 10.80
C HIS A 387 5.19 -11.57 11.41
N ALA A 388 4.87 -12.13 12.55
CA ALA A 388 3.72 -11.76 13.36
C ALA A 388 4.18 -11.36 14.76
N LEU A 389 3.91 -10.12 15.13
CA LEU A 389 4.33 -9.51 16.37
C LEU A 389 3.12 -9.20 17.26
N ASP A 390 3.28 -9.27 18.56
CA ASP A 390 2.28 -8.78 19.50
C ASP A 390 2.10 -7.26 19.31
N ALA A 391 0.88 -6.84 19.05
CA ALA A 391 0.60 -5.45 18.68
C ALA A 391 0.90 -4.44 19.80
N ALA A 392 0.85 -4.89 21.07
CA ALA A 392 1.10 -4.00 22.21
C ALA A 392 2.60 -3.84 22.53
N THR A 393 3.40 -4.90 22.32
CA THR A 393 4.77 -4.96 22.80
C THR A 393 5.84 -5.04 21.71
N GLY A 394 5.47 -5.35 20.48
CA GLY A 394 6.39 -5.63 19.40
C GLY A 394 7.10 -6.99 19.50
N GLN A 395 6.82 -7.79 20.53
CA GLN A 395 7.44 -9.11 20.66
C GLN A 395 7.04 -10.01 19.50
N ILE A 396 8.02 -10.64 18.84
CA ILE A 396 7.78 -11.60 17.76
C ILE A 396 7.09 -12.83 18.37
N VAL A 397 5.89 -13.15 17.88
CA VAL A 397 5.08 -14.29 18.30
C VAL A 397 5.39 -15.51 17.45
N TRP A 398 5.49 -15.32 16.13
CA TRP A 398 5.94 -16.34 15.20
C TRP A 398 6.48 -15.69 13.91
N GLN A 399 7.30 -16.45 13.20
CA GLN A 399 7.86 -16.11 11.90
C GLN A 399 7.72 -17.29 10.94
N ARG A 400 7.63 -16.99 9.64
CA ARG A 400 7.59 -18.02 8.61
C ARG A 400 8.42 -17.60 7.39
N GLN A 401 9.49 -18.35 7.10
CA GLN A 401 10.21 -18.25 5.83
C GLN A 401 9.35 -18.86 4.72
N LEU A 402 9.05 -18.10 3.67
CA LEU A 402 8.23 -18.50 2.52
C LEU A 402 9.02 -18.56 1.22
N SER A 403 10.10 -17.77 1.11
CA SER A 403 11.03 -17.81 -0.01
C SER A 403 12.44 -17.44 0.46
N ALA A 404 13.45 -17.66 -0.36
CA ALA A 404 14.84 -17.38 0.02
C ALA A 404 15.17 -15.88 0.15
N GLY A 405 14.25 -15.03 -0.26
CA GLY A 405 14.55 -13.62 -0.48
C GLY A 405 15.39 -13.42 -1.73
N GLY A 406 15.46 -12.19 -2.19
CA GLY A 406 16.09 -11.94 -3.47
C GLY A 406 17.21 -10.93 -3.43
N GLN A 407 17.81 -10.72 -4.60
CA GLN A 407 18.76 -9.65 -4.86
C GLN A 407 18.04 -8.47 -5.48
N GLY A 408 18.42 -7.26 -5.05
CA GLY A 408 18.17 -6.06 -5.81
C GLY A 408 16.75 -5.54 -5.88
N GLY A 409 16.17 -5.13 -4.77
CA GLY A 409 14.99 -4.27 -4.74
C GLY A 409 13.64 -4.96 -5.01
N LEU A 410 13.61 -6.10 -5.70
CA LEU A 410 12.39 -6.82 -6.07
C LEU A 410 12.47 -8.27 -5.59
N ALA A 411 12.15 -8.52 -4.33
CA ALA A 411 12.32 -9.82 -3.71
C ALA A 411 11.27 -10.14 -2.65
N GLY A 412 11.19 -11.37 -2.24
CA GLY A 412 10.43 -11.89 -1.12
C GLY A 412 8.96 -11.52 -1.15
N ILE A 413 8.52 -10.88 -0.08
CA ILE A 413 7.13 -10.43 0.08
C ILE A 413 7.11 -8.91 -0.13
N GLN A 414 6.39 -8.41 -1.13
CA GLN A 414 6.59 -7.04 -1.65
C GLN A 414 5.63 -5.99 -1.08
N TRP A 415 4.32 -6.13 -1.23
CA TRP A 415 3.43 -4.99 -0.99
C TRP A 415 2.49 -5.18 0.19
N GLY A 416 1.77 -6.28 0.23
CA GLY A 416 0.84 -6.47 1.31
C GLY A 416 0.11 -7.81 1.26
N THR A 417 -0.42 -8.17 2.40
CA THR A 417 -1.10 -9.42 2.65
C THR A 417 -2.56 -9.17 2.99
N SER A 418 -3.40 -10.18 2.91
CA SER A 418 -4.79 -10.07 3.34
C SER A 418 -5.13 -11.07 4.44
N TRP A 419 -6.12 -10.72 5.28
CA TRP A 419 -6.58 -11.54 6.39
C TRP A 419 -8.11 -11.64 6.39
N ASP A 420 -8.65 -12.86 6.29
CA ASP A 420 -10.09 -13.13 6.16
C ASP A 420 -10.80 -13.46 7.50
N GLY A 421 -10.10 -13.28 8.61
CA GLY A 421 -10.59 -13.64 9.95
C GLY A 421 -10.01 -14.96 10.47
N GLU A 422 -9.47 -15.81 9.61
CA GLU A 422 -8.90 -17.12 9.96
C GLU A 422 -7.48 -17.32 9.39
N ARG A 423 -7.25 -16.88 8.15
CA ARG A 423 -6.03 -17.11 7.37
C ARG A 423 -5.41 -15.81 6.94
N ILE A 424 -4.10 -15.85 6.81
CA ILE A 424 -3.32 -14.78 6.19
C ILE A 424 -2.89 -15.30 4.81
N TYR A 425 -3.13 -14.50 3.77
CA TYR A 425 -2.71 -14.82 2.41
C TYR A 425 -1.51 -13.97 2.04
N VAL A 426 -0.45 -14.65 1.62
CA VAL A 426 0.87 -14.06 1.33
C VAL A 426 1.35 -14.55 -0.01
N SER A 427 1.92 -13.66 -0.83
CA SER A 427 2.53 -14.01 -2.11
C SER A 427 4.00 -13.61 -2.15
N THR A 428 4.80 -14.33 -2.96
CA THR A 428 6.24 -14.09 -3.10
C THR A 428 6.63 -13.68 -4.51
N HIS A 429 7.64 -12.82 -4.59
CA HIS A 429 8.16 -12.26 -5.85
C HIS A 429 9.41 -12.98 -6.37
N ASP A 430 10.39 -13.24 -5.54
CA ASP A 430 11.73 -13.73 -5.90
C ASP A 430 11.76 -15.17 -6.39
N ALA A 431 10.88 -16.01 -5.86
CA ALA A 431 10.72 -17.37 -6.33
C ALA A 431 10.24 -17.40 -7.79
N GLN A 432 10.79 -18.28 -8.58
CA GLN A 432 10.39 -18.49 -9.96
C GLN A 432 10.01 -19.96 -10.15
N PRO A 433 8.74 -20.30 -10.05
CA PRO A 433 7.57 -19.42 -9.97
C PRO A 433 7.33 -18.84 -8.57
N GLY A 434 6.82 -17.59 -8.50
CA GLY A 434 6.27 -17.00 -7.30
C GLY A 434 5.12 -17.86 -6.77
N THR A 435 4.90 -17.82 -5.47
CA THR A 435 3.95 -18.73 -4.81
C THR A 435 2.98 -17.95 -3.93
N LEU A 436 1.69 -18.30 -4.01
CA LEU A 436 0.64 -17.83 -3.11
C LEU A 436 0.49 -18.84 -1.96
N TYR A 437 0.50 -18.33 -0.73
CA TYR A 437 0.36 -19.11 0.49
C TYR A 437 -0.88 -18.71 1.27
N ALA A 438 -1.49 -19.67 1.96
CA ALA A 438 -2.36 -19.41 3.10
C ALA A 438 -1.69 -19.88 4.38
N LEU A 439 -1.60 -18.99 5.35
CA LEU A 439 -1.00 -19.25 6.65
C LEU A 439 -2.08 -19.30 7.74
N ASN A 440 -1.90 -20.18 8.71
CA ASN A 440 -2.65 -20.14 9.96
C ASN A 440 -2.25 -18.90 10.77
N ALA A 441 -3.20 -18.02 11.08
CA ALA A 441 -2.92 -16.76 11.76
C ALA A 441 -2.35 -16.94 13.17
N SER A 442 -2.60 -18.09 13.84
CA SER A 442 -2.15 -18.34 15.21
C SER A 442 -0.67 -18.71 15.33
N ASN A 443 -0.08 -19.32 14.27
CA ASN A 443 1.25 -19.93 14.38
C ASN A 443 2.07 -19.92 13.07
N GLY A 444 1.58 -19.29 12.02
CA GLY A 444 2.27 -19.18 10.73
C GLY A 444 2.43 -20.50 9.96
N ARG A 445 1.76 -21.59 10.38
CA ARG A 445 1.82 -22.85 9.63
C ARG A 445 1.20 -22.67 8.25
N VAL A 446 1.90 -23.12 7.21
CA VAL A 446 1.37 -23.15 5.85
C VAL A 446 0.22 -24.15 5.79
N LEU A 447 -0.97 -23.66 5.46
CA LEU A 447 -2.17 -24.47 5.25
C LEU A 447 -2.22 -25.03 3.84
N TRP A 448 -1.84 -24.21 2.87
CA TRP A 448 -1.64 -24.57 1.47
C TRP A 448 -0.70 -23.59 0.78
N SER A 449 -0.11 -24.01 -0.32
CA SER A 449 0.71 -23.16 -1.20
C SER A 449 0.39 -23.50 -2.67
N LYS A 450 0.43 -22.48 -3.52
CA LYS A 450 0.18 -22.61 -4.96
C LYS A 450 1.20 -21.77 -5.74
N PRO A 451 2.12 -22.43 -6.45
CA PRO A 451 3.01 -21.72 -7.36
C PRO A 451 2.20 -21.11 -8.52
N ASN A 452 2.70 -19.99 -9.06
CA ASN A 452 2.16 -19.41 -10.28
C ASN A 452 2.28 -20.42 -11.44
N PRO A 453 1.26 -20.57 -12.30
CA PRO A 453 1.32 -21.51 -13.42
C PRO A 453 2.52 -21.27 -14.34
N ALA A 454 3.20 -22.35 -14.75
CA ALA A 454 4.41 -22.29 -15.56
C ALA A 454 4.21 -21.66 -16.95
N ASN A 455 3.00 -21.75 -17.48
CA ASN A 455 2.62 -21.22 -18.80
C ASN A 455 2.18 -19.74 -18.77
N GLY A 456 2.35 -19.02 -17.66
CA GLY A 456 1.90 -17.61 -17.53
C GLY A 456 2.58 -16.64 -18.50
N CYS A 457 3.79 -16.96 -18.96
CA CYS A 457 4.53 -16.16 -19.94
C CYS A 457 4.48 -16.70 -21.38
N ASP A 458 3.71 -17.74 -21.67
CA ASP A 458 3.63 -18.28 -23.01
C ASP A 458 3.08 -17.25 -23.99
N GLY A 459 3.75 -17.08 -25.14
CA GLY A 459 3.38 -16.10 -26.15
C GLY A 459 3.67 -14.63 -25.79
N LYS A 460 4.38 -14.37 -24.68
CA LYS A 460 4.76 -13.04 -24.21
C LYS A 460 6.27 -12.80 -24.36
N PRO A 461 6.73 -11.53 -24.32
CA PRO A 461 8.15 -11.24 -24.26
C PRO A 461 8.80 -11.95 -23.08
N GLY A 462 9.99 -12.52 -23.30
CA GLY A 462 10.74 -13.22 -22.23
C GLY A 462 11.26 -12.30 -21.14
N ARG A 463 12.05 -12.87 -20.21
CA ARG A 463 12.73 -12.09 -19.16
C ARG A 463 13.60 -10.96 -19.73
N PRO A 464 13.67 -9.82 -19.07
CA PRO A 464 13.08 -9.48 -17.75
C PRO A 464 11.62 -9.05 -17.78
N LEU A 465 10.98 -8.91 -18.94
CA LEU A 465 9.66 -8.33 -19.10
C LEU A 465 8.56 -9.22 -18.49
N CYS A 466 8.49 -10.49 -18.88
CA CYS A 466 7.57 -11.43 -18.27
C CYS A 466 8.28 -12.32 -17.25
N ARG A 467 7.68 -12.43 -16.07
CA ARG A 467 8.17 -13.28 -14.96
C ARG A 467 6.99 -13.99 -14.30
N LEU A 468 7.21 -15.15 -13.76
CA LEU A 468 6.19 -15.90 -13.02
C LEU A 468 6.10 -15.46 -11.54
N ALA A 469 6.40 -14.21 -11.24
CA ALA A 469 6.39 -13.64 -9.90
C ALA A 469 4.98 -13.19 -9.47
N LEU A 470 4.70 -13.20 -8.16
CA LEU A 470 3.43 -12.76 -7.57
C LEU A 470 3.65 -11.57 -6.62
N PRO A 471 4.04 -10.38 -7.11
CA PRO A 471 4.35 -9.25 -6.26
C PRO A 471 3.13 -8.51 -5.74
N ALA A 472 2.01 -8.51 -6.45
CA ALA A 472 0.84 -7.71 -6.11
C ALA A 472 0.28 -8.07 -4.73
N ALA A 473 -0.21 -7.06 -4.01
CA ALA A 473 -0.89 -7.30 -2.74
C ALA A 473 -2.11 -8.22 -2.91
N THR A 474 -2.27 -9.19 -2.01
CA THR A 474 -3.41 -10.11 -2.03
C THR A 474 -4.69 -9.41 -1.62
N THR A 475 -5.82 -9.83 -2.15
CA THR A 475 -7.15 -9.30 -1.81
C THR A 475 -8.12 -10.44 -1.59
N THR A 476 -8.95 -10.33 -0.56
CA THR A 476 -9.82 -11.44 -0.14
C THR A 476 -11.28 -10.97 -0.03
N ILE A 477 -12.18 -11.84 -0.43
CA ILE A 477 -13.62 -11.79 -0.14
C ILE A 477 -14.03 -13.15 0.45
N PRO A 478 -15.27 -13.34 0.95
CA PRO A 478 -15.68 -14.60 1.52
C PRO A 478 -15.49 -15.78 0.55
N GLY A 479 -14.49 -16.62 0.84
CA GLY A 479 -14.19 -17.84 0.09
C GLY A 479 -13.29 -17.69 -1.15
N VAL A 480 -12.88 -16.48 -1.53
CA VAL A 480 -12.06 -16.23 -2.73
C VAL A 480 -10.89 -15.31 -2.41
N VAL A 481 -9.72 -15.62 -2.94
CA VAL A 481 -8.51 -14.79 -2.89
C VAL A 481 -8.16 -14.36 -4.30
N PHE A 482 -8.00 -13.06 -4.52
CA PHE A 482 -7.53 -12.49 -5.79
C PHE A 482 -6.03 -12.19 -5.71
N GLN A 483 -5.31 -12.57 -6.76
CA GLN A 483 -3.87 -12.37 -6.89
C GLN A 483 -3.52 -11.89 -8.29
N GLY A 484 -2.87 -10.73 -8.36
CA GLY A 484 -2.24 -10.22 -9.59
C GLY A 484 -0.83 -10.77 -9.76
N SER A 485 -0.40 -10.92 -11.00
CA SER A 485 0.88 -11.52 -11.34
C SER A 485 1.69 -10.64 -12.29
N TRP A 486 3.02 -10.77 -12.21
CA TRP A 486 3.93 -10.09 -13.13
C TRP A 486 3.78 -10.56 -14.58
N ASP A 487 3.27 -11.77 -14.78
CA ASP A 487 2.94 -12.32 -16.10
C ASP A 487 1.68 -11.68 -16.72
N GLY A 488 1.05 -10.73 -16.05
CA GLY A 488 -0.15 -10.02 -16.51
C GLY A 488 -1.46 -10.76 -16.24
N HIS A 489 -1.46 -11.86 -15.51
CA HIS A 489 -2.71 -12.53 -15.15
C HIS A 489 -3.28 -11.99 -13.82
N LEU A 490 -4.59 -11.80 -13.80
CA LEU A 490 -5.38 -11.74 -12.57
C LEU A 490 -6.02 -13.11 -12.32
N ARG A 491 -5.82 -13.68 -11.13
CA ARG A 491 -6.34 -14.99 -10.75
C ARG A 491 -7.20 -14.90 -9.51
N ALA A 492 -8.29 -15.68 -9.49
CA ALA A 492 -9.12 -15.91 -8.30
C ALA A 492 -8.89 -17.35 -7.82
N HIS A 493 -8.58 -17.50 -6.55
CA HIS A 493 -8.27 -18.77 -5.91
C HIS A 493 -9.30 -19.13 -4.84
N ASP A 494 -9.60 -20.41 -4.68
CA ASP A 494 -10.39 -20.92 -3.53
C ASP A 494 -9.58 -20.71 -2.24
N SER A 495 -10.12 -19.94 -1.31
CA SER A 495 -9.45 -19.64 -0.04
C SER A 495 -9.12 -20.85 0.82
N ARG A 496 -9.79 -22.02 0.60
CA ARG A 496 -9.60 -23.24 1.40
C ARG A 496 -8.39 -24.07 0.97
N ASN A 497 -8.08 -24.09 -0.32
CA ASN A 497 -7.07 -24.99 -0.91
C ASN A 497 -6.19 -24.35 -1.99
N GLY A 498 -6.43 -23.08 -2.33
CA GLY A 498 -5.65 -22.31 -3.30
C GLY A 498 -5.88 -22.70 -4.77
N ASN A 499 -6.83 -23.57 -5.10
CA ASN A 499 -7.10 -23.92 -6.49
C ASN A 499 -7.61 -22.70 -7.26
N ILE A 500 -7.13 -22.54 -8.50
CA ILE A 500 -7.59 -21.47 -9.38
C ILE A 500 -9.06 -21.76 -9.77
N LEU A 501 -9.93 -20.81 -9.48
CA LEU A 501 -11.34 -20.83 -9.83
C LEU A 501 -11.62 -20.02 -11.10
N TRP A 502 -10.80 -19.00 -11.36
CA TRP A 502 -10.89 -18.12 -12.51
C TRP A 502 -9.54 -17.46 -12.76
N GLN A 503 -9.25 -17.18 -14.02
CA GLN A 503 -8.10 -16.38 -14.42
C GLN A 503 -8.40 -15.59 -15.69
N TYR A 504 -7.74 -14.45 -15.82
CA TYR A 504 -7.83 -13.60 -17.00
C TYR A 504 -6.44 -13.06 -17.35
N ASP A 505 -6.03 -13.25 -18.59
CA ASP A 505 -4.80 -12.65 -19.11
C ASP A 505 -5.10 -11.21 -19.54
N THR A 506 -4.56 -10.27 -18.81
CA THR A 506 -4.75 -8.85 -19.08
C THR A 506 -3.76 -8.30 -20.12
N TYR A 507 -2.74 -9.05 -20.53
CA TYR A 507 -1.75 -8.63 -21.52
C TYR A 507 -2.34 -8.68 -22.92
N ARG A 508 -3.16 -7.68 -23.23
CA ARG A 508 -3.83 -7.45 -24.53
C ARG A 508 -4.19 -5.99 -24.72
N ALA A 509 -4.54 -5.62 -25.96
CA ALA A 509 -5.06 -4.30 -26.28
C ALA A 509 -6.52 -4.13 -25.80
N TYR A 510 -6.87 -2.90 -25.43
CA TYR A 510 -8.20 -2.50 -25.00
C TYR A 510 -8.59 -1.17 -25.68
N THR A 511 -9.88 -1.01 -25.94
CA THR A 511 -10.46 0.32 -26.19
C THR A 511 -11.07 0.80 -24.87
N GLY A 512 -10.55 1.89 -24.34
CA GLY A 512 -11.03 2.47 -23.09
C GLY A 512 -12.41 3.12 -23.27
N THR A 513 -13.18 3.20 -22.18
CA THR A 513 -14.47 3.94 -22.12
C THR A 513 -14.31 5.41 -22.48
N ASN A 514 -13.10 5.95 -22.37
CA ASN A 514 -12.71 7.30 -22.78
C ASN A 514 -12.25 7.40 -24.23
N GLY A 515 -12.41 6.36 -25.05
CA GLY A 515 -11.99 6.31 -26.45
C GLY A 515 -10.48 6.14 -26.67
N VAL A 516 -9.68 6.05 -25.62
CA VAL A 516 -8.22 5.86 -25.71
C VAL A 516 -7.91 4.38 -25.89
N THR A 517 -6.99 4.07 -26.82
CA THR A 517 -6.44 2.71 -26.93
C THR A 517 -5.41 2.48 -25.82
N GLY A 518 -5.55 1.39 -25.09
CA GLY A 518 -4.64 1.00 -24.02
C GLY A 518 -4.12 -0.42 -24.17
N GLN A 519 -3.10 -0.73 -23.40
CA GLN A 519 -2.48 -2.05 -23.33
C GLN A 519 -2.45 -2.50 -21.88
N GLY A 520 -2.86 -3.74 -21.59
CA GLY A 520 -2.64 -4.37 -20.30
C GLY A 520 -1.24 -4.96 -20.21
N GLY A 521 -0.76 -5.18 -18.99
CA GLY A 521 0.60 -5.64 -18.73
C GLY A 521 0.75 -6.30 -17.36
N SER A 522 1.93 -6.19 -16.75
CA SER A 522 2.21 -6.74 -15.42
C SER A 522 1.30 -6.16 -14.34
N ILE A 523 0.87 -6.99 -13.40
CA ILE A 523 0.12 -6.56 -12.22
C ILE A 523 1.04 -6.65 -11.01
N ASN A 524 1.39 -5.47 -10.47
CA ASN A 524 2.30 -5.33 -9.34
C ASN A 524 1.88 -4.13 -8.48
N GLY A 525 2.35 -4.02 -7.25
CA GLY A 525 2.02 -2.96 -6.31
C GLY A 525 0.61 -3.13 -5.77
N ALA A 526 -0.32 -2.44 -6.36
CA ALA A 526 -1.73 -2.52 -6.03
C ALA A 526 -2.30 -3.92 -6.32
N GLY A 527 -3.04 -4.46 -5.38
CA GLY A 527 -3.86 -5.64 -5.60
C GLY A 527 -5.20 -5.28 -6.24
N ALA A 528 -6.00 -6.31 -6.55
CA ALA A 528 -7.37 -6.10 -6.97
C ALA A 528 -8.20 -5.46 -5.84
N VAL A 529 -9.26 -4.75 -6.24
CA VAL A 529 -10.29 -4.20 -5.33
C VAL A 529 -11.61 -4.86 -5.68
N VAL A 530 -12.39 -5.27 -4.69
CA VAL A 530 -13.67 -5.93 -4.91
C VAL A 530 -14.76 -5.20 -4.15
N VAL A 531 -15.76 -4.67 -4.88
CA VAL A 531 -16.92 -3.97 -4.33
C VAL A 531 -18.16 -4.42 -5.10
N GLY A 532 -19.20 -4.84 -4.38
CA GLY A 532 -20.41 -5.38 -4.99
C GLY A 532 -20.17 -6.72 -5.67
N ASP A 533 -20.40 -6.72 -6.96
CA ASP A 533 -20.18 -7.84 -7.88
C ASP A 533 -19.05 -7.58 -8.89
N THR A 534 -18.24 -6.55 -8.63
CA THR A 534 -17.21 -6.10 -9.56
C THR A 534 -15.81 -6.15 -8.94
N VAL A 535 -14.86 -6.64 -9.73
CA VAL A 535 -13.43 -6.68 -9.42
C VAL A 535 -12.71 -5.64 -10.28
N TYR A 536 -11.94 -4.75 -9.65
CA TYR A 536 -11.18 -3.70 -10.34
C TYR A 536 -9.70 -3.96 -10.17
N VAL A 537 -8.91 -3.79 -11.22
CA VAL A 537 -7.46 -3.95 -11.18
C VAL A 537 -6.76 -3.08 -12.21
N ASN A 538 -5.67 -2.43 -11.82
CA ASN A 538 -4.74 -1.83 -12.75
C ASN A 538 -3.84 -2.89 -13.37
N SER A 539 -3.58 -2.76 -14.66
CA SER A 539 -2.72 -3.66 -15.43
C SER A 539 -1.75 -2.86 -16.31
N GLY A 540 -0.46 -3.07 -16.09
CA GLY A 540 0.61 -2.38 -16.80
C GLY A 540 1.64 -1.70 -15.91
N TYR A 541 2.05 -2.34 -14.81
CA TYR A 541 3.05 -1.77 -13.90
C TYR A 541 4.45 -1.71 -14.56
N SER A 542 4.98 -0.50 -14.77
CA SER A 542 6.34 -0.27 -15.26
C SER A 542 7.08 0.86 -14.52
N ALA A 543 6.87 0.94 -13.20
CA ALA A 543 7.36 2.04 -12.34
C ALA A 543 8.90 2.13 -12.24
N PHE A 544 9.64 1.08 -12.59
CA PHE A 544 11.11 1.07 -12.63
C PHE A 544 11.68 1.37 -14.03
N GLY A 545 10.85 1.86 -14.94
CA GLY A 545 11.23 2.26 -16.30
C GLY A 545 10.85 1.24 -17.37
N PRO A 546 10.92 1.67 -18.64
CA PRO A 546 10.67 0.80 -19.78
C PRO A 546 11.64 -0.40 -19.79
N GLY A 547 11.13 -1.57 -20.19
CA GLY A 547 11.96 -2.78 -20.32
C GLY A 547 12.12 -3.59 -19.03
N THR A 548 11.52 -3.19 -17.91
CA THR A 548 11.61 -3.95 -16.64
C THR A 548 10.44 -4.90 -16.41
N SER A 549 9.30 -4.68 -17.08
CA SER A 549 8.05 -5.45 -16.96
C SER A 549 7.22 -5.37 -18.23
N LEU A 550 6.13 -6.12 -18.32
CA LEU A 550 5.11 -5.93 -19.34
C LEU A 550 4.41 -4.59 -19.08
N SER A 551 4.76 -3.58 -19.86
CA SER A 551 4.18 -2.24 -19.75
C SER A 551 2.71 -2.22 -20.15
N GLY A 552 1.95 -1.26 -19.61
CA GLY A 552 0.54 -1.07 -19.95
C GLY A 552 -0.03 0.13 -19.20
N ASN A 553 -1.25 0.50 -19.54
CA ASN A 553 -1.87 1.73 -19.04
C ASN A 553 -3.38 1.59 -18.84
N VAL A 554 -3.86 0.45 -18.34
CA VAL A 554 -5.30 0.24 -18.22
C VAL A 554 -5.74 -0.07 -16.79
N LEU A 555 -6.91 0.45 -16.43
CA LEU A 555 -7.73 0.00 -15.32
C LEU A 555 -8.88 -0.85 -15.88
N LEU A 556 -9.05 -2.04 -15.34
CA LEU A 556 -10.03 -3.02 -15.80
C LEU A 556 -11.07 -3.28 -14.71
N ALA A 557 -12.32 -3.40 -15.11
CA ALA A 557 -13.43 -3.85 -14.26
C ALA A 557 -13.98 -5.17 -14.79
N PHE A 558 -14.16 -6.14 -13.90
CA PHE A 558 -14.76 -7.45 -14.21
C PHE A 558 -16.01 -7.65 -13.36
N SER A 559 -17.12 -8.03 -13.98
CA SER A 559 -18.36 -8.34 -13.25
C SER A 559 -18.89 -9.72 -13.63
N LEU A 560 -19.87 -10.19 -12.86
CA LEU A 560 -20.56 -11.45 -13.18
C LEU A 560 -21.44 -11.23 -14.43
N ARG A 561 -21.02 -11.76 -15.59
CA ARG A 561 -21.70 -11.69 -16.91
C ARG A 561 -21.57 -10.37 -17.66
N GLY A 562 -20.54 -9.56 -17.39
CA GLY A 562 -20.32 -8.33 -18.17
C GLY A 562 -21.40 -7.25 -18.04
N ASN A 563 -22.29 -7.36 -17.05
CA ASN A 563 -23.38 -6.41 -16.80
C ASN A 563 -22.91 -5.19 -16.04
#